data_4db1e3ab07bb5d929b4549b80ed0f963
#
_entry.id   4db1e3ab07bb5d929b4549b80ed0f963
#
_cell.length_a   1.000
_cell.length_b   1.000
_cell.length_c   1.000
_cell.angle_alpha   90.00
_cell.angle_beta   90.00
_cell.angle_gamma   90.00
#
_symmetry.space_group_name_H-M   'P 1'
#
loop_
_entity.id
_entity.type
_entity.pdbx_description
1 polymer ?
#
loop_
_entity_poly.entity_id
_entity_poly.type
_entity_poly.pdbx_seq_one_letter_code
_entity_poly.pdbx_strand_id
1 'polypeptide(L)'
;MGDDRGAATVLAAAMMAVLLAVTVGGIYIGSAVVARHRAQSAADMAALAAALRLPEGAQLACGQASVIAKAMKAELAACEIDELDVVVTVQAGPARAAARAGPT
;
A
#
# COMPACT_ATOMS: atom_id res chain seq x y z
N MET A 1 -24.96 -47.77 9.81
CA MET A 1 -25.33 -46.39 10.16
C MET A 1 -24.21 -45.59 10.83
N GLY A 2 -23.32 -46.24 11.59
CA GLY A 2 -22.17 -45.56 12.17
C GLY A 2 -21.19 -45.05 11.14
N ASP A 3 -21.02 -45.76 10.04
CA ASP A 3 -20.08 -45.36 8.98
C ASP A 3 -20.51 -44.07 8.25
N ASP A 4 -21.81 -43.88 8.06
CA ASP A 4 -22.34 -42.69 7.40
C ASP A 4 -22.14 -41.46 8.27
N ARG A 5 -22.27 -41.58 9.59
CA ARG A 5 -22.00 -40.48 10.53
C ARG A 5 -20.54 -40.12 10.56
N GLY A 6 -19.65 -41.11 10.58
CA GLY A 6 -18.21 -40.88 10.54
C GLY A 6 -17.78 -40.19 9.27
N ALA A 7 -18.30 -40.63 8.12
CA ALA A 7 -18.01 -40.03 6.82
C ALA A 7 -18.49 -38.58 6.75
N ALA A 8 -19.71 -38.30 7.26
CA ALA A 8 -20.25 -36.96 7.27
C ALA A 8 -19.43 -36.01 8.16
N THR A 9 -18.98 -36.51 9.33
CA THR A 9 -18.16 -35.72 10.24
C THR A 9 -16.79 -35.41 9.62
N VAL A 10 -16.16 -36.40 8.97
CA VAL A 10 -14.87 -36.19 8.30
C VAL A 10 -15.02 -35.17 7.15
N LEU A 11 -16.09 -35.30 6.37
CA LEU A 11 -16.35 -34.36 5.28
C LEU A 11 -16.58 -32.95 5.80
N ALA A 12 -17.36 -32.80 6.87
CA ALA A 12 -17.60 -31.49 7.49
C ALA A 12 -16.30 -30.87 8.01
N ALA A 13 -15.46 -31.66 8.68
CA ALA A 13 -14.17 -31.21 9.17
C ALA A 13 -13.25 -30.77 8.02
N ALA A 14 -13.22 -31.53 6.93
CA ALA A 14 -12.42 -31.19 5.75
C ALA A 14 -12.89 -29.90 5.11
N MET A 15 -14.20 -29.69 4.99
CA MET A 15 -14.76 -28.45 4.44
C MET A 15 -14.45 -27.26 5.33
N MET A 16 -14.54 -27.40 6.64
CA MET A 16 -14.16 -26.31 7.57
C MET A 16 -12.67 -25.95 7.44
N ALA A 17 -11.82 -26.95 7.32
CA ALA A 17 -10.38 -26.72 7.13
C ALA A 17 -10.11 -25.96 5.83
N VAL A 18 -10.78 -26.31 4.74
CA VAL A 18 -10.64 -25.61 3.46
C VAL A 18 -11.13 -24.17 3.57
N LEU A 19 -12.28 -23.94 4.20
CA LEU A 19 -12.82 -22.61 4.38
C LEU A 19 -11.89 -21.72 5.22
N LEU A 20 -11.32 -22.26 6.30
CA LEU A 20 -10.36 -21.54 7.11
C LEU A 20 -9.10 -21.19 6.31
N ALA A 21 -8.58 -22.13 5.53
CA ALA A 21 -7.40 -21.89 4.71
C ALA A 21 -7.65 -20.82 3.67
N VAL A 22 -8.80 -20.83 3.00
CA VAL A 22 -9.17 -19.81 2.00
C VAL A 22 -9.33 -18.45 2.66
N THR A 23 -9.95 -18.40 3.84
CA THR A 23 -10.15 -17.13 4.57
C THR A 23 -8.81 -16.53 4.98
N VAL A 24 -7.92 -17.32 5.56
CA VAL A 24 -6.58 -16.84 5.97
C VAL A 24 -5.79 -16.37 4.76
N GLY A 25 -5.80 -17.15 3.67
CA GLY A 25 -5.14 -16.77 2.43
C GLY A 25 -5.70 -15.48 1.86
N GLY A 26 -7.02 -15.31 1.89
CA GLY A 26 -7.70 -14.08 1.44
C GLY A 26 -7.31 -12.86 2.26
N ILE A 27 -7.18 -13.02 3.59
CA ILE A 27 -6.74 -11.93 4.47
C ILE A 27 -5.30 -11.51 4.13
N TYR A 28 -4.40 -12.46 3.92
CA TYR A 28 -3.01 -12.14 3.55
C TYR A 28 -2.93 -11.39 2.23
N ILE A 29 -3.63 -11.87 1.21
CA ILE A 29 -3.65 -11.22 -0.10
C ILE A 29 -4.29 -9.85 0.00
N GLY A 30 -5.42 -9.73 0.69
CA GLY A 30 -6.12 -8.48 0.88
C GLY A 30 -5.28 -7.43 1.60
N SER A 31 -4.55 -7.82 2.65
CA SER A 31 -3.69 -6.88 3.36
C SER A 31 -2.52 -6.40 2.49
N ALA A 32 -1.96 -7.25 1.64
CA ALA A 32 -0.92 -6.85 0.70
C ALA A 32 -1.45 -5.86 -0.33
N VAL A 33 -2.65 -6.09 -0.87
CA VAL A 33 -3.29 -5.18 -1.83
C VAL A 33 -3.59 -3.84 -1.18
N VAL A 34 -4.12 -3.83 0.05
CA VAL A 34 -4.41 -2.60 0.78
C VAL A 34 -3.13 -1.81 1.05
N ALA A 35 -2.05 -2.49 1.46
CA ALA A 35 -0.76 -1.84 1.71
C ALA A 35 -0.21 -1.20 0.43
N ARG A 36 -0.28 -1.87 -0.70
CA ARG A 36 0.14 -1.32 -1.99
C ARG A 36 -0.70 -0.10 -2.39
N HIS A 37 -2.01 -0.22 -2.24
CA HIS A 37 -2.93 0.86 -2.58
C HIS A 37 -2.66 2.09 -1.70
N ARG A 38 -2.43 1.88 -0.41
CA ARG A 38 -2.08 2.96 0.52
C ARG A 38 -0.75 3.61 0.14
N ALA A 39 0.25 2.81 -0.18
CA ALA A 39 1.56 3.32 -0.60
C ALA A 39 1.44 4.14 -1.88
N GLN A 40 0.69 3.65 -2.87
CA GLN A 40 0.50 4.39 -4.12
C GLN A 40 -0.26 5.69 -3.91
N SER A 41 -1.33 5.67 -3.11
CA SER A 41 -2.10 6.89 -2.78
C SER A 41 -1.23 7.90 -2.06
N ALA A 42 -0.43 7.44 -1.09
CA ALA A 42 0.47 8.32 -0.36
C ALA A 42 1.53 8.92 -1.28
N ALA A 43 2.08 8.12 -2.20
CA ALA A 43 3.06 8.59 -3.17
C ALA A 43 2.45 9.64 -4.10
N ASP A 44 1.27 9.41 -4.61
CA ASP A 44 0.57 10.34 -5.51
C ASP A 44 0.31 11.68 -4.82
N MET A 45 -0.21 11.65 -3.62
CA MET A 45 -0.50 12.86 -2.85
C MET A 45 0.77 13.59 -2.45
N ALA A 46 1.80 12.86 -2.03
CA ALA A 46 3.08 13.46 -1.66
C ALA A 46 3.76 14.10 -2.87
N ALA A 47 3.73 13.45 -4.03
CA ALA A 47 4.30 13.99 -5.26
C ALA A 47 3.57 15.25 -5.70
N LEU A 48 2.24 15.26 -5.63
CA LEU A 48 1.44 16.41 -5.99
C LEU A 48 1.72 17.58 -5.05
N ALA A 49 1.75 17.34 -3.75
CA ALA A 49 2.05 18.38 -2.76
C ALA A 49 3.45 18.95 -2.96
N ALA A 50 4.42 18.11 -3.25
CA ALA A 50 5.79 18.55 -3.54
C ALA A 50 5.85 19.39 -4.81
N ALA A 51 5.16 18.97 -5.87
CA ALA A 51 5.16 19.70 -7.13
C ALA A 51 4.59 21.11 -6.97
N LEU A 52 3.57 21.28 -6.14
CA LEU A 52 2.97 22.57 -5.86
C LEU A 52 3.94 23.51 -5.10
N ARG A 53 4.90 22.96 -4.38
CA ARG A 53 5.89 23.72 -3.62
C ARG A 53 7.24 23.84 -4.32
N LEU A 54 7.39 23.20 -5.48
CA LEU A 54 8.66 23.19 -6.19
C LEU A 54 9.20 24.60 -6.51
N PRO A 55 8.36 25.59 -6.88
CA PRO A 55 8.86 26.94 -7.10
C PRO A 55 9.51 27.58 -5.87
N GLU A 56 9.20 27.10 -4.67
CA GLU A 56 9.77 27.61 -3.42
C GLU A 56 11.10 26.93 -3.07
N GLY A 57 11.52 25.93 -3.84
CA GLY A 57 12.77 25.22 -3.67
C GLY A 57 12.58 23.74 -3.41
N ALA A 58 13.60 22.95 -3.76
CA ALA A 58 13.57 21.50 -3.62
C ALA A 58 13.42 21.06 -2.16
N GLN A 59 14.08 21.74 -1.22
CA GLN A 59 13.97 21.39 0.18
C GLN A 59 12.55 21.54 0.72
N LEU A 60 11.88 22.64 0.37
CA LEU A 60 10.50 22.85 0.79
C LEU A 60 9.57 21.86 0.11
N ALA A 61 9.80 21.58 -1.17
CA ALA A 61 9.00 20.60 -1.91
C ALA A 61 9.09 19.21 -1.28
N CYS A 62 10.30 18.72 -1.04
CA CYS A 62 10.50 17.41 -0.44
C CYS A 62 10.07 17.36 1.03
N GLY A 63 10.21 18.48 1.75
CA GLY A 63 9.69 18.59 3.12
C GLY A 63 8.18 18.43 3.15
N GLN A 64 7.47 19.05 2.21
CA GLN A 64 6.02 18.92 2.11
C GLN A 64 5.61 17.48 1.75
N ALA A 65 6.36 16.85 0.86
CA ALA A 65 6.12 15.43 0.53
C ALA A 65 6.21 14.55 1.78
N SER A 66 7.20 14.80 2.63
CA SER A 66 7.36 14.06 3.88
C SER A 66 6.18 14.27 4.83
N VAL A 67 5.71 15.51 4.95
CA VAL A 67 4.55 15.84 5.81
C VAL A 67 3.31 15.06 5.33
N ILE A 68 3.05 15.08 4.03
CA ILE A 68 1.89 14.40 3.47
C ILE A 68 2.01 12.87 3.63
N ALA A 69 3.19 12.32 3.37
CA ALA A 69 3.41 10.88 3.53
C ALA A 69 3.12 10.44 4.96
N LYS A 70 3.63 11.18 5.94
CA LYS A 70 3.40 10.89 7.37
C LYS A 70 1.93 11.02 7.75
N ALA A 71 1.24 12.01 7.21
CA ALA A 71 -0.20 12.19 7.46
C ALA A 71 -1.01 10.98 6.95
N MET A 72 -0.51 10.29 5.94
CA MET A 72 -1.13 9.09 5.39
C MET A 72 -0.54 7.80 5.97
N LYS A 73 0.19 7.91 7.09
CA LYS A 73 0.81 6.77 7.80
C LYS A 73 1.81 6.02 6.91
N ALA A 74 2.54 6.76 6.11
CA ALA A 74 3.61 6.23 5.27
C ALA A 74 4.87 7.03 5.54
N GLU A 75 6.00 6.56 5.01
CA GLU A 75 7.26 7.25 5.14
C GLU A 75 7.82 7.60 3.78
N LEU A 76 8.40 8.79 3.67
CA LEU A 76 9.09 9.19 2.47
C LEU A 76 10.44 8.47 2.41
N ALA A 77 10.61 7.61 1.41
CA ALA A 77 11.85 6.87 1.22
C ALA A 77 12.82 7.61 0.30
N ALA A 78 12.30 8.36 -0.68
CA ALA A 78 13.12 9.14 -1.60
C ALA A 78 12.31 10.28 -2.17
N CYS A 79 12.98 11.40 -2.47
CA CYS A 79 12.38 12.53 -3.14
C CYS A 79 13.44 13.12 -4.08
N GLU A 80 13.15 13.12 -5.37
CA GLU A 80 14.07 13.60 -6.38
C GLU A 80 13.37 14.62 -7.27
N ILE A 81 14.12 15.64 -7.65
CA ILE A 81 13.63 16.65 -8.59
C ILE A 81 14.25 16.34 -9.94
N ASP A 82 13.40 16.14 -10.94
CA ASP A 82 13.80 15.89 -12.32
C ASP A 82 13.24 17.01 -13.18
N GLU A 83 14.05 18.04 -13.39
CA GLU A 83 13.68 19.29 -14.07
C GLU A 83 12.51 19.96 -13.34
N LEU A 84 11.29 19.90 -13.90
CA LEU A 84 10.10 20.49 -13.29
C LEU A 84 9.21 19.43 -12.63
N ASP A 85 9.64 18.17 -12.67
CA ASP A 85 8.91 17.06 -12.06
C ASP A 85 9.50 16.71 -10.71
N VAL A 86 8.65 16.24 -9.80
CA VAL A 86 9.06 15.68 -8.53
C VAL A 86 8.72 14.20 -8.54
N VAL A 87 9.72 13.37 -8.26
CA VAL A 87 9.54 11.93 -8.13
C VAL A 87 9.71 11.57 -6.67
N VAL A 88 8.66 11.05 -6.06
CA VAL A 88 8.70 10.60 -4.67
C VAL A 88 8.50 9.10 -4.60
N THR A 89 9.20 8.49 -3.66
CA THR A 89 9.01 7.09 -3.31
C THR A 89 8.61 7.04 -1.86
N VAL A 90 7.52 6.37 -1.55
CA VAL A 90 7.04 6.21 -0.19
C VAL A 90 6.97 4.74 0.17
N GLN A 91 7.02 4.46 1.46
CA GLN A 91 6.90 3.13 2.01
C GLN A 91 5.77 3.13 3.03
N ALA A 92 4.83 2.20 2.87
CA ALA A 92 3.73 1.98 3.80
C ALA A 92 3.78 0.51 4.22
N GLY A 93 4.31 0.23 5.42
CA GLY A 93 4.55 -1.13 5.88
C GLY A 93 5.51 -1.85 4.92
N PRO A 94 5.16 -3.03 4.40
CA PRO A 94 6.03 -3.75 3.47
C PRO A 94 5.95 -3.25 2.03
N ALA A 95 5.04 -2.34 1.72
CA ALA A 95 4.80 -1.88 0.35
C ALA A 95 5.55 -0.61 0.05
N ARG A 96 6.07 -0.49 -1.17
CA ARG A 96 6.68 0.71 -1.71
C ARG A 96 5.95 1.14 -2.96
N ALA A 97 5.86 2.44 -3.16
CA ALA A 97 5.29 3.00 -4.37
C ALA A 97 6.00 4.30 -4.71
N ALA A 98 6.07 4.59 -5.99
CA ALA A 98 6.65 5.82 -6.49
C ALA A 98 5.63 6.56 -7.33
N ALA A 99 5.72 7.89 -7.33
CA ALA A 99 4.86 8.73 -8.14
C ALA A 99 5.65 9.92 -8.65
N ARG A 100 5.25 10.40 -9.82
CA ARG A 100 5.83 11.58 -10.44
C ARG A 100 4.73 12.61 -10.64
N ALA A 101 4.99 13.83 -10.27
CA ALA A 101 4.09 14.95 -10.50
C ALA A 101 4.85 16.14 -11.04
N GLY A 102 4.23 16.86 -11.96
CA GLY A 102 4.82 18.03 -12.55
C GLY A 102 3.90 18.64 -13.60
N PRO A 103 4.30 19.75 -14.24
CA PRO A 103 3.53 20.32 -15.33
C PRO A 103 3.54 19.39 -16.53
N THR A 104 2.42 19.28 -17.22
CA THR A 104 2.29 18.46 -18.43
C THR A 104 2.60 19.24 -19.69
#